data_e35d1250b64f6766f30b458cee5af9e3
#
_entry.id   e35d1250b64f6766f30b458cee5af9e3
#
_cell.length_a   1.000
_cell.length_b   1.000
_cell.length_c   1.000
_cell.angle_alpha   90.00
_cell.angle_beta   90.00
_cell.angle_gamma   90.00
#
_symmetry.space_group_name_H-M   'P 1'
#
loop_
_entity.id
_entity.type
_entity.pdbx_description
1 polymer ?
#
loop_
_entity_poly.entity_id
_entity_poly.type
_entity_poly.pdbx_seq_one_letter_code
_entity_poly.pdbx_strand_id
1 'polypeptide(L)'
;FMFSLSAIGCAICGSFTELVVYRIIGGVGIGVVSIVSPIYISEVAMANRRGALVSLYQLAITIGFLFAYFINWWILSVAETAALDPAARFISDFMNKTMVDEYWRGMLGSETIPALLFFFIIFLIPESPRWLIVHGEGRKASSILQKIYLSPDEASRQKSITEESIRGEVKTEWKALLSPGILKAVLIGSAIAILGQFMGVNAVLYY
;
A
#
# COMPACT_ATOMS: atom_id res chain seq x y z
N PHE A 1 -2.84 0.78 9.31
CA PHE A 1 -2.22 0.90 10.64
C PHE A 1 -0.70 1.00 10.57
N MET A 2 0.02 0.02 9.96
CA MET A 2 1.49 0.02 9.86
C MET A 2 2.04 1.28 9.22
N PHE A 3 1.44 1.77 8.15
CA PHE A 3 1.84 3.04 7.51
C PHE A 3 1.71 4.24 8.44
N SER A 4 0.56 4.38 9.10
CA SER A 4 0.34 5.50 10.01
C SER A 4 1.30 5.47 11.20
N LEU A 5 1.56 4.27 11.74
CA LEU A 5 2.53 4.07 12.80
C LEU A 5 3.95 4.43 12.36
N SER A 6 4.35 3.99 11.16
CA SER A 6 5.66 4.30 10.58
C SER A 6 5.83 5.80 10.33
N ALA A 7 4.87 6.44 9.67
CA ALA A 7 4.95 7.86 9.32
C ALA A 7 5.02 8.76 10.57
N ILE A 8 4.14 8.53 11.56
CA ILE A 8 4.15 9.27 12.82
C ILE A 8 5.45 8.99 13.59
N GLY A 9 5.86 7.71 13.68
CA GLY A 9 7.08 7.33 14.38
C GLY A 9 8.33 7.97 13.77
N CYS A 10 8.44 8.02 12.45
CA CYS A 10 9.56 8.68 11.77
C CYS A 10 9.59 10.20 12.02
N ALA A 11 8.43 10.85 12.15
CA ALA A 11 8.36 12.28 12.40
C ALA A 11 8.85 12.67 13.81
N ILE A 12 8.60 11.79 14.80
CA ILE A 12 8.87 12.10 16.23
C ILE A 12 10.07 11.35 16.82
N CYS A 13 10.69 10.41 16.07
CA CYS A 13 11.79 9.58 16.56
C CYS A 13 12.93 10.44 17.15
N GLY A 14 13.52 10.00 18.26
CA GLY A 14 14.63 10.67 18.95
C GLY A 14 16.00 10.15 18.55
N SER A 15 16.08 8.97 17.94
CA SER A 15 17.32 8.30 17.59
C SER A 15 17.29 7.69 16.19
N PHE A 16 18.46 7.49 15.61
CA PHE A 16 18.59 6.80 14.31
C PHE A 16 18.07 5.36 14.37
N THR A 17 18.26 4.66 15.48
CA THR A 17 17.77 3.29 15.65
C THR A 17 16.25 3.23 15.61
N GLU A 18 15.57 4.16 16.27
CA GLU A 18 14.09 4.29 16.22
C GLU A 18 13.62 4.55 14.80
N LEU A 19 14.29 5.47 14.08
CA LEU A 19 13.98 5.75 12.69
C LEU A 19 14.02 4.49 11.83
N VAL A 20 15.08 3.70 11.95
CA VAL A 20 15.24 2.43 11.21
C VAL A 20 14.12 1.45 11.55
N VAL A 21 13.77 1.30 12.83
CA VAL A 21 12.68 0.42 13.25
C VAL A 21 11.36 0.84 12.63
N TYR A 22 10.99 2.13 12.68
CA TYR A 22 9.77 2.61 12.07
C TYR A 22 9.76 2.44 10.54
N ARG A 23 10.89 2.63 9.87
CA ARG A 23 11.04 2.36 8.42
C ARG A 23 10.88 0.89 8.08
N ILE A 24 11.35 -0.02 8.89
CA ILE A 24 11.13 -1.47 8.72
C ILE A 24 9.64 -1.79 8.84
N ILE A 25 8.94 -1.24 9.85
CA ILE A 25 7.50 -1.43 10.02
C ILE A 25 6.74 -0.92 8.78
N GLY A 26 7.10 0.27 8.28
CA GLY A 26 6.53 0.83 7.05
C GLY A 26 6.77 -0.06 5.83
N GLY A 27 8.00 -0.58 5.69
CA GLY A 27 8.38 -1.48 4.60
C GLY A 27 7.57 -2.78 4.58
N VAL A 28 7.33 -3.38 5.76
CA VAL A 28 6.43 -4.55 5.88
C VAL A 28 5.02 -4.17 5.43
N GLY A 29 4.51 -3.01 5.84
CA GLY A 29 3.21 -2.49 5.40
C GLY A 29 3.12 -2.35 3.88
N ILE A 30 4.16 -1.77 3.25
CA ILE A 30 4.25 -1.64 1.77
C ILE A 30 4.20 -3.02 1.11
N GLY A 31 4.99 -3.98 1.60
CA GLY A 31 5.00 -5.33 1.05
C GLY A 31 3.63 -6.00 1.07
N VAL A 32 2.91 -5.90 2.18
CA VAL A 32 1.55 -6.45 2.31
C VAL A 32 0.59 -5.79 1.31
N VAL A 33 0.56 -4.45 1.26
CA VAL A 33 -0.38 -3.71 0.38
C VAL A 33 -0.06 -3.94 -1.09
N SER A 34 1.21 -4.06 -1.46
CA SER A 34 1.64 -4.33 -2.83
C SER A 34 1.13 -5.67 -3.37
N ILE A 35 0.88 -6.65 -2.49
CA ILE A 35 0.31 -7.94 -2.87
C ILE A 35 -1.21 -7.91 -2.79
N VAL A 36 -1.76 -7.40 -1.69
CA VAL A 36 -3.20 -7.45 -1.41
C VAL A 36 -4.00 -6.57 -2.36
N SER A 37 -3.49 -5.37 -2.71
CA SER A 37 -4.24 -4.44 -3.56
C SER A 37 -4.51 -4.97 -4.98
N PRO A 38 -3.52 -5.51 -5.73
CA PRO A 38 -3.80 -6.11 -7.03
C PRO A 38 -4.72 -7.33 -6.96
N ILE A 39 -4.59 -8.15 -5.91
CA ILE A 39 -5.46 -9.31 -5.69
C ILE A 39 -6.90 -8.83 -5.48
N TYR A 40 -7.13 -7.90 -4.57
CA TYR A 40 -8.47 -7.34 -4.32
C TYR A 40 -9.08 -6.75 -5.59
N ILE A 41 -8.31 -5.95 -6.33
CA ILE A 41 -8.74 -5.39 -7.63
C ILE A 41 -9.15 -6.51 -8.58
N SER A 42 -8.35 -7.59 -8.68
CA SER A 42 -8.63 -8.71 -9.58
C SER A 42 -9.88 -9.50 -9.20
N GLU A 43 -10.24 -9.55 -7.91
CA GLU A 43 -11.42 -10.25 -7.40
C GLU A 43 -12.72 -9.44 -7.55
N VAL A 44 -12.62 -8.12 -7.47
CA VAL A 44 -13.77 -7.20 -7.57
C VAL A 44 -14.01 -6.75 -9.01
N ALA A 45 -12.97 -6.70 -9.84
CA ALA A 45 -13.07 -6.21 -11.21
C ALA A 45 -13.77 -7.18 -12.15
N MET A 46 -14.64 -6.66 -13.01
CA MET A 46 -15.17 -7.40 -14.15
C MET A 46 -14.03 -7.87 -15.07
N ALA A 47 -14.13 -9.07 -15.63
CA ALA A 47 -13.07 -9.69 -16.44
C ALA A 47 -12.56 -8.79 -17.59
N ASN A 48 -13.48 -8.08 -18.26
CA ASN A 48 -13.16 -7.17 -19.38
C ASN A 48 -12.47 -5.85 -18.94
N ARG A 49 -12.52 -5.48 -17.66
CA ARG A 49 -11.91 -4.25 -17.13
C ARG A 49 -10.76 -4.51 -16.15
N ARG A 50 -10.49 -5.76 -15.82
CA ARG A 50 -9.46 -6.14 -14.83
C ARG A 50 -8.09 -5.59 -15.20
N GLY A 51 -7.66 -5.74 -16.46
CA GLY A 51 -6.37 -5.22 -16.93
C GLY A 51 -6.26 -3.72 -16.80
N ALA A 52 -7.31 -2.97 -17.17
CA ALA A 52 -7.32 -1.52 -17.04
C ALA A 52 -7.23 -1.07 -15.57
N LEU A 53 -7.95 -1.73 -14.65
CA LEU A 53 -7.92 -1.38 -13.23
C LEU A 53 -6.57 -1.69 -12.57
N VAL A 54 -5.91 -2.79 -12.97
CA VAL A 54 -4.55 -3.10 -12.52
C VAL A 54 -3.55 -2.07 -13.07
N SER A 55 -3.73 -1.59 -14.32
CA SER A 55 -2.91 -0.52 -14.87
C SER A 55 -3.13 0.81 -14.15
N LEU A 56 -4.36 1.11 -13.73
CA LEU A 56 -4.67 2.30 -12.93
C LEU A 56 -4.01 2.23 -11.54
N TYR A 57 -3.91 1.05 -10.93
CA TYR A 57 -3.14 0.86 -9.70
C TYR A 57 -1.67 1.25 -9.89
N GLN A 58 -1.04 0.82 -10.99
CA GLN A 58 0.34 1.18 -11.29
C GLN A 58 0.49 2.70 -11.57
N LEU A 59 -0.47 3.29 -12.27
CA LEU A 59 -0.51 4.74 -12.50
C LEU A 59 -0.64 5.51 -11.18
N ALA A 60 -1.47 5.04 -10.24
CA ALA A 60 -1.63 5.66 -8.93
C ALA A 60 -0.32 5.67 -8.13
N ILE A 61 0.50 4.60 -8.20
CA ILE A 61 1.83 4.56 -7.60
C ILE A 61 2.72 5.67 -8.19
N THR A 62 2.76 5.79 -9.51
CA THR A 62 3.57 6.81 -10.20
C THR A 62 3.14 8.23 -9.82
N ILE A 63 1.83 8.48 -9.77
CA ILE A 63 1.29 9.77 -9.32
C ILE A 63 1.67 10.02 -7.85
N GLY A 64 1.63 8.98 -7.00
CA GLY A 64 2.06 9.08 -5.60
C GLY A 64 3.51 9.54 -5.46
N PHE A 65 4.42 9.03 -6.28
CA PHE A 65 5.81 9.50 -6.31
C PHE A 65 5.91 10.97 -6.69
N LEU A 66 5.19 11.42 -7.72
CA LEU A 66 5.19 12.83 -8.13
C LEU A 66 4.70 13.75 -7.01
N PHE A 67 3.64 13.38 -6.32
CA PHE A 67 3.16 14.13 -5.16
C PHE A 67 4.17 14.16 -4.01
N ALA A 68 4.84 13.05 -3.73
CA ALA A 68 5.87 12.97 -2.71
C ALA A 68 7.05 13.92 -3.03
N TYR A 69 7.52 13.93 -4.29
CA TYR A 69 8.56 14.85 -4.74
C TYR A 69 8.13 16.31 -4.60
N PHE A 70 6.90 16.64 -4.99
CA PHE A 70 6.39 18.00 -4.89
C PHE A 70 6.32 18.47 -3.42
N ILE A 71 5.83 17.63 -2.53
CA ILE A 71 5.74 17.94 -1.10
C ILE A 71 7.14 18.10 -0.49
N ASN A 72 8.07 17.21 -0.82
CA ASN A 72 9.44 17.29 -0.33
C ASN A 72 10.16 18.54 -0.83
N TRP A 73 9.99 18.89 -2.11
CA TRP A 73 10.50 20.14 -2.65
C TRP A 73 9.91 21.36 -1.95
N TRP A 74 8.60 21.36 -1.70
CA TRP A 74 7.94 22.44 -1.01
C TRP A 74 8.44 22.59 0.43
N ILE A 75 8.60 21.51 1.19
CA ILE A 75 9.15 21.54 2.55
C ILE A 75 10.57 22.08 2.54
N LEU A 76 11.40 21.63 1.59
CA LEU A 76 12.76 22.13 1.44
C LEU A 76 12.78 23.63 1.16
N SER A 77 11.94 24.13 0.25
CA SER A 77 11.88 25.56 -0.07
C SER A 77 11.43 26.41 1.12
N VAL A 78 10.54 25.89 1.96
CA VAL A 78 10.15 26.54 3.22
C VAL A 78 11.32 26.60 4.20
N ALA A 79 12.07 25.50 4.34
CA ALA A 79 13.24 25.45 5.21
C ALA A 79 14.34 26.44 4.76
N GLU A 80 14.63 26.49 3.46
CA GLU A 80 15.61 27.42 2.90
C GLU A 80 15.19 28.89 3.08
N THR A 81 13.92 29.21 2.85
CA THR A 81 13.39 30.57 3.06
C THR A 81 13.50 30.98 4.51
N ALA A 82 13.12 30.11 5.44
CA ALA A 82 13.20 30.38 6.87
C ALA A 82 14.65 30.44 7.41
N ALA A 83 15.60 29.84 6.71
CA ALA A 83 17.01 29.94 7.01
C ALA A 83 17.59 31.32 6.60
N LEU A 84 17.08 31.89 5.50
CA LEU A 84 17.51 33.21 5.00
C LEU A 84 16.83 34.37 5.72
N ASP A 85 15.56 34.22 6.07
CA ASP A 85 14.77 35.24 6.78
C ASP A 85 14.15 34.69 8.07
N PRO A 86 14.68 35.05 9.24
CA PRO A 86 14.11 34.65 10.54
C PRO A 86 12.65 35.02 10.73
N ALA A 87 12.14 36.05 10.04
CA ALA A 87 10.75 36.46 10.11
C ALA A 87 9.81 35.45 9.39
N ALA A 88 10.33 34.61 8.51
CA ALA A 88 9.59 33.56 7.82
C ALA A 88 9.42 32.28 8.67
N ARG A 89 9.96 32.23 9.89
CA ARG A 89 9.79 31.11 10.80
C ARG A 89 8.35 31.01 11.33
N PHE A 90 7.93 29.79 11.63
CA PHE A 90 6.60 29.54 12.19
C PHE A 90 6.51 30.01 13.65
N ILE A 91 5.29 30.32 14.09
CA ILE A 91 5.01 30.70 15.51
C ILE A 91 5.23 29.47 16.43
N SER A 92 5.04 28.27 15.94
CA SER A 92 5.16 27.02 16.70
C SER A 92 6.59 26.48 16.66
N ASP A 93 7.19 26.27 17.84
CA ASP A 93 8.52 25.64 17.97
C ASP A 93 8.55 24.22 17.37
N PHE A 94 7.46 23.47 17.48
CA PHE A 94 7.33 22.15 16.89
C PHE A 94 7.41 22.22 15.35
N MET A 95 6.71 23.18 14.74
CA MET A 95 6.77 23.37 13.28
C MET A 95 8.15 23.85 12.83
N ASN A 96 8.79 24.73 13.57
CA ASN A 96 10.15 25.15 13.27
C ASN A 96 11.11 23.97 13.32
N LYS A 97 11.04 23.15 14.38
CA LYS A 97 11.86 21.97 14.50
C LYS A 97 11.66 20.99 13.35
N THR A 98 10.41 20.72 12.96
CA THR A 98 10.08 19.66 11.97
C THR A 98 10.11 20.13 10.52
N MET A 99 9.92 21.42 10.25
CA MET A 99 9.84 21.96 8.89
C MET A 99 11.05 22.81 8.49
N VAL A 100 11.83 23.29 9.46
CA VAL A 100 12.96 24.19 9.22
C VAL A 100 14.27 23.56 9.71
N ASP A 101 14.42 23.33 11.01
CA ASP A 101 15.69 22.89 11.60
C ASP A 101 16.00 21.43 11.28
N GLU A 102 15.01 20.55 11.32
CA GLU A 102 15.08 19.12 10.98
C GLU A 102 14.05 18.79 9.89
N TYR A 103 14.07 19.51 8.77
CA TYR A 103 13.07 19.42 7.69
C TYR A 103 12.85 17.99 7.16
N TRP A 104 13.83 17.11 7.29
CA TRP A 104 13.68 15.68 6.94
C TRP A 104 12.55 15.02 7.76
N ARG A 105 12.28 15.49 9.00
CA ARG A 105 11.15 15.01 9.81
C ARG A 105 9.82 15.41 9.20
N GLY A 106 9.74 16.63 8.70
CA GLY A 106 8.56 17.12 7.98
C GLY A 106 8.30 16.33 6.71
N MET A 107 9.37 16.02 5.96
CA MET A 107 9.28 15.19 4.76
C MET A 107 8.73 13.80 5.08
N LEU A 108 9.31 13.09 6.06
CA LEU A 108 8.82 11.78 6.48
C LEU A 108 7.45 11.84 7.15
N GLY A 109 7.20 12.88 7.96
CA GLY A 109 5.93 13.10 8.64
C GLY A 109 4.77 13.45 7.69
N SER A 110 5.06 14.03 6.53
CA SER A 110 4.04 14.33 5.51
C SER A 110 3.28 13.08 5.03
N GLU A 111 3.93 11.92 5.06
CA GLU A 111 3.32 10.62 4.75
C GLU A 111 2.15 10.29 5.71
N THR A 112 2.07 10.92 6.88
CA THR A 112 1.00 10.67 7.87
C THR A 112 -0.36 11.04 7.31
N ILE A 113 -0.47 12.11 6.52
CA ILE A 113 -1.75 12.56 5.96
C ILE A 113 -2.36 11.50 5.03
N PRO A 114 -1.69 11.06 3.95
CA PRO A 114 -2.23 10.01 3.09
C PRO A 114 -2.36 8.66 3.80
N ALA A 115 -1.48 8.34 4.78
CA ALA A 115 -1.56 7.11 5.53
C ALA A 115 -2.81 7.04 6.43
N LEU A 116 -3.15 8.13 7.11
CA LEU A 116 -4.39 8.23 7.90
C LEU A 116 -5.62 8.23 7.00
N LEU A 117 -5.59 8.98 5.90
CA LEU A 117 -6.68 8.96 4.92
C LEU A 117 -6.94 7.53 4.41
N PHE A 118 -5.91 6.82 4.02
CA PHE A 118 -5.99 5.42 3.60
C PHE A 118 -6.53 4.52 4.73
N PHE A 119 -6.07 4.73 5.97
CA PHE A 119 -6.52 3.98 7.14
C PHE A 119 -8.04 4.10 7.34
N PHE A 120 -8.60 5.30 7.20
CA PHE A 120 -10.05 5.49 7.33
C PHE A 120 -10.83 5.00 6.12
N ILE A 121 -10.33 5.21 4.90
CA ILE A 121 -11.00 4.78 3.67
C ILE A 121 -11.12 3.25 3.61
N ILE A 122 -10.15 2.48 4.13
CA ILE A 122 -10.20 1.03 4.07
C ILE A 122 -11.42 0.43 4.80
N PHE A 123 -11.96 1.10 5.82
CA PHE A 123 -13.18 0.68 6.50
C PHE A 123 -14.45 0.87 5.67
N LEU A 124 -14.38 1.68 4.61
CA LEU A 124 -15.51 1.91 3.69
C LEU A 124 -15.52 0.90 2.53
N ILE A 125 -14.41 0.19 2.34
CA ILE A 125 -14.26 -0.78 1.25
C ILE A 125 -14.93 -2.09 1.69
N PRO A 126 -15.87 -2.65 0.90
CA PRO A 126 -16.50 -3.94 1.22
C PRO A 126 -15.51 -5.08 1.08
N GLU A 127 -15.77 -6.19 1.78
CA GLU A 127 -15.01 -7.42 1.61
C GLU A 127 -15.11 -7.97 0.18
N SER A 128 -14.09 -8.72 -0.28
CA SER A 128 -14.14 -9.28 -1.62
C SER A 128 -15.24 -10.35 -1.74
N PRO A 129 -15.94 -10.45 -2.88
CA PRO A 129 -16.94 -11.48 -3.10
C PRO A 129 -16.40 -12.90 -2.90
N ARG A 130 -15.16 -13.14 -3.30
CA ARG A 130 -14.48 -14.43 -3.13
C ARG A 130 -14.28 -14.77 -1.66
N TRP A 131 -13.80 -13.82 -0.88
CA TRP A 131 -13.61 -13.98 0.58
C TRP A 131 -14.93 -14.29 1.27
N LEU A 132 -16.00 -13.57 0.92
CA LEU A 132 -17.33 -13.77 1.49
C LEU A 132 -17.88 -15.18 1.18
N ILE A 133 -17.65 -15.69 -0.02
CA ILE A 133 -18.06 -17.05 -0.41
C ILE A 133 -17.31 -18.09 0.40
N VAL A 134 -15.98 -17.95 0.55
CA VAL A 134 -15.16 -18.86 1.36
C VAL A 134 -15.63 -18.93 2.81
N HIS A 135 -16.10 -17.80 3.38
CA HIS A 135 -16.58 -17.72 4.75
C HIS A 135 -18.09 -18.04 4.91
N GLY A 136 -18.76 -18.51 3.85
CA GLY A 136 -20.17 -18.92 3.91
C GLY A 136 -21.18 -17.76 3.84
N GLU A 137 -20.72 -16.52 3.62
CA GLU A 137 -21.54 -15.32 3.53
C GLU A 137 -22.08 -15.07 2.11
N GLY A 138 -22.57 -16.11 1.44
CA GLY A 138 -22.99 -16.07 0.04
C GLY A 138 -24.10 -15.05 -0.28
N ARG A 139 -24.91 -14.61 0.70
CA ARG A 139 -25.90 -13.53 0.51
C ARG A 139 -25.23 -12.16 0.34
N LYS A 140 -24.23 -11.85 1.16
CA LYS A 140 -23.46 -10.60 1.05
C LYS A 140 -22.67 -10.58 -0.25
N ALA A 141 -22.03 -11.71 -0.61
CA ALA A 141 -21.33 -11.84 -1.89
C ALA A 141 -22.25 -11.55 -3.08
N SER A 142 -23.47 -12.14 -3.10
CA SER A 142 -24.46 -11.86 -4.15
C SER A 142 -24.83 -10.39 -4.24
N SER A 143 -25.04 -9.71 -3.11
CA SER A 143 -25.37 -8.27 -3.09
C SER A 143 -24.24 -7.41 -3.68
N ILE A 144 -22.99 -7.74 -3.40
CA ILE A 144 -21.84 -7.02 -3.95
C ILE A 144 -21.70 -7.31 -5.44
N LEU A 145 -21.80 -8.58 -5.86
CA LEU A 145 -21.74 -8.95 -7.26
C LEU A 145 -22.85 -8.28 -8.10
N GLN A 146 -24.08 -8.17 -7.57
CA GLN A 146 -25.15 -7.45 -8.24
C GLN A 146 -24.85 -5.95 -8.43
N LYS A 147 -24.16 -5.32 -7.49
CA LYS A 147 -23.70 -3.93 -7.64
C LYS A 147 -22.61 -3.77 -8.71
N ILE A 148 -21.76 -4.77 -8.86
CA ILE A 148 -20.65 -4.74 -9.81
C ILE A 148 -21.13 -5.03 -11.22
N TYR A 149 -21.94 -6.09 -11.41
CA TYR A 149 -22.34 -6.57 -12.74
C TYR A 149 -23.62 -5.92 -13.27
N LEU A 150 -24.39 -5.21 -12.42
CA LEU A 150 -25.65 -4.55 -12.77
C LEU A 150 -26.73 -5.48 -13.37
N SER A 151 -26.41 -6.77 -13.60
CA SER A 151 -27.30 -7.81 -14.10
C SER A 151 -27.40 -8.94 -13.08
N PRO A 152 -28.60 -9.31 -12.61
CA PRO A 152 -28.78 -10.39 -11.65
C PRO A 152 -28.30 -11.74 -12.17
N ASP A 153 -28.51 -12.00 -13.47
CA ASP A 153 -28.13 -13.27 -14.11
C ASP A 153 -26.61 -13.42 -14.19
N GLU A 154 -25.92 -12.34 -14.56
CA GLU A 154 -24.45 -12.34 -14.67
C GLU A 154 -23.80 -12.40 -13.29
N ALA A 155 -24.34 -11.71 -12.30
CA ALA A 155 -23.90 -11.81 -10.91
C ALA A 155 -24.06 -13.22 -10.35
N SER A 156 -25.20 -13.90 -10.66
CA SER A 156 -25.45 -15.28 -10.24
C SER A 156 -24.50 -16.26 -10.92
N ARG A 157 -24.25 -16.08 -12.22
CA ARG A 157 -23.29 -16.86 -12.98
C ARG A 157 -21.86 -16.72 -12.42
N GLN A 158 -21.44 -15.49 -12.15
CA GLN A 158 -20.11 -15.24 -11.60
C GLN A 158 -19.94 -15.81 -10.19
N LYS A 159 -21.01 -15.79 -9.39
CA LYS A 159 -21.03 -16.44 -8.09
C LYS A 159 -20.80 -17.95 -8.23
N SER A 160 -21.55 -18.61 -9.12
CA SER A 160 -21.42 -20.06 -9.35
C SER A 160 -20.03 -20.44 -9.82
N ILE A 161 -19.43 -19.68 -10.75
CA ILE A 161 -18.05 -19.88 -11.21
C ILE A 161 -17.06 -19.77 -10.05
N THR A 162 -17.25 -18.77 -9.18
CA THR A 162 -16.38 -18.58 -8.01
C THR A 162 -16.55 -19.73 -7.00
N GLU A 163 -17.77 -20.14 -6.72
CA GLU A 163 -18.05 -21.28 -5.83
C GLU A 163 -17.42 -22.59 -6.36
N GLU A 164 -17.50 -22.84 -7.67
CA GLU A 164 -16.91 -24.00 -8.30
C GLU A 164 -15.38 -23.98 -8.23
N SER A 165 -14.77 -22.82 -8.48
CA SER A 165 -13.32 -22.65 -8.36
C SER A 165 -12.82 -22.92 -6.93
N ILE A 166 -13.57 -22.46 -5.92
CA ILE A 166 -13.24 -22.67 -4.50
C ILE A 166 -13.39 -24.16 -4.10
N ARG A 167 -14.41 -24.86 -4.62
CA ARG A 167 -14.59 -26.31 -4.37
C ARG A 167 -13.44 -27.15 -4.90
N GLY A 168 -12.81 -26.72 -6.00
CA GLY A 168 -11.64 -27.36 -6.58
C GLY A 168 -10.32 -27.06 -5.86
N GLU A 169 -10.30 -26.05 -4.99
CA GLU A 169 -9.10 -25.69 -4.26
C GLU A 169 -8.87 -26.62 -3.06
N VAL A 170 -7.78 -27.36 -3.11
CA VAL A 170 -7.27 -28.12 -1.95
C VAL A 170 -6.77 -27.09 -0.93
N LYS A 171 -7.24 -27.16 0.33
CA LYS A 171 -6.69 -26.34 1.41
C LYS A 171 -5.20 -26.61 1.52
N THR A 172 -4.40 -25.71 0.98
CA THR A 172 -2.95 -25.83 1.01
C THR A 172 -2.47 -25.37 2.38
N GLU A 173 -1.92 -26.27 3.17
CA GLU A 173 -1.29 -25.92 4.44
C GLU A 173 -0.01 -25.10 4.19
N TRP A 174 0.31 -24.20 5.10
CA TRP A 174 1.57 -23.43 5.06
C TRP A 174 2.81 -24.30 4.90
N LYS A 175 2.76 -25.54 5.40
CA LYS A 175 3.82 -26.53 5.22
C LYS A 175 4.09 -26.90 3.76
N ALA A 176 3.13 -26.75 2.88
CA ALA A 176 3.32 -27.02 1.46
C ALA A 176 4.32 -26.03 0.81
N LEU A 177 4.45 -24.81 1.33
CA LEU A 177 5.47 -23.84 0.89
C LEU A 177 6.91 -24.38 1.10
N LEU A 178 7.09 -25.25 2.09
CA LEU A 178 8.38 -25.88 2.38
C LEU A 178 8.64 -27.15 1.57
N SER A 179 7.71 -27.54 0.70
CA SER A 179 7.94 -28.70 -0.20
C SER A 179 9.08 -28.39 -1.18
N PRO A 180 9.93 -29.37 -1.52
CA PRO A 180 11.18 -29.14 -2.28
C PRO A 180 10.99 -28.41 -3.61
N GLY A 181 9.86 -28.63 -4.31
CA GLY A 181 9.54 -27.95 -5.56
C GLY A 181 9.13 -26.49 -5.37
N ILE A 182 8.24 -26.23 -4.43
CA ILE A 182 7.71 -24.88 -4.14
C ILE A 182 8.80 -24.05 -3.46
N LEU A 183 9.57 -24.64 -2.55
CA LEU A 183 10.66 -23.95 -1.86
C LEU A 183 11.70 -23.41 -2.84
N LYS A 184 12.07 -24.17 -3.87
CA LYS A 184 12.97 -23.67 -4.91
C LYS A 184 12.42 -22.45 -5.64
N ALA A 185 11.14 -22.47 -6.01
CA ALA A 185 10.49 -21.34 -6.66
C ALA A 185 10.43 -20.11 -5.74
N VAL A 186 10.12 -20.30 -4.45
CA VAL A 186 10.13 -19.23 -3.43
C VAL A 186 11.53 -18.65 -3.27
N LEU A 187 12.57 -19.47 -3.16
CA LEU A 187 13.96 -19.00 -3.03
C LEU A 187 14.42 -18.23 -4.26
N ILE A 188 14.11 -18.72 -5.47
CA ILE A 188 14.47 -18.03 -6.71
C ILE A 188 13.73 -16.71 -6.80
N GLY A 189 12.43 -16.67 -6.53
CA GLY A 189 11.64 -15.45 -6.54
C GLY A 189 12.12 -14.43 -5.52
N SER A 190 12.45 -14.88 -4.31
CA SER A 190 13.03 -14.03 -3.26
C SER A 190 14.39 -13.48 -3.67
N ALA A 191 15.26 -14.31 -4.24
CA ALA A 191 16.56 -13.87 -4.74
C ALA A 191 16.43 -12.80 -5.84
N ILE A 192 15.53 -12.99 -6.80
CA ILE A 192 15.27 -12.02 -7.86
C ILE A 192 14.73 -10.71 -7.25
N ALA A 193 13.82 -10.77 -6.29
CA ALA A 193 13.27 -9.59 -5.63
C ALA A 193 14.35 -8.83 -4.86
N ILE A 194 15.21 -9.54 -4.11
CA ILE A 194 16.34 -8.93 -3.38
C ILE A 194 17.33 -8.29 -4.35
N LEU A 195 17.75 -9.02 -5.38
CA LEU A 195 18.67 -8.50 -6.39
C LEU A 195 18.09 -7.31 -7.14
N GLY A 196 16.79 -7.34 -7.43
CA GLY A 196 16.07 -6.20 -8.02
C GLY A 196 16.17 -4.92 -7.17
N GLN A 197 16.12 -5.03 -5.84
CA GLN A 197 16.31 -3.88 -4.95
C GLN A 197 17.77 -3.36 -4.99
N PHE A 198 18.76 -4.24 -5.12
CA PHE A 198 20.15 -3.85 -5.26
C PHE A 198 20.53 -3.23 -6.62
N MET A 199 19.68 -3.36 -7.64
CA MET A 199 19.91 -2.69 -8.94
C MET A 199 19.85 -1.16 -8.86
N GLY A 200 19.55 -0.59 -7.71
CA GLY A 200 19.56 0.85 -7.49
C GLY A 200 18.41 1.61 -8.15
N VAL A 201 17.33 0.94 -8.57
CA VAL A 201 16.13 1.60 -9.13
C VAL A 201 15.62 2.67 -8.17
N ASN A 202 15.62 2.38 -6.88
CA ASN A 202 15.24 3.35 -5.86
C ASN A 202 16.25 4.51 -5.78
N ALA A 203 17.55 4.27 -5.96
CA ALA A 203 18.54 5.32 -5.97
C ALA A 203 18.31 6.29 -7.16
N VAL A 204 18.03 5.77 -8.34
CA VAL A 204 17.71 6.60 -9.52
C VAL A 204 16.38 7.36 -9.35
N LEU A 205 15.42 6.80 -8.62
CA LEU A 205 14.14 7.45 -8.35
C LEU A 205 14.22 8.51 -7.24
N TYR A 206 15.22 8.42 -6.34
CA TYR A 206 15.35 9.33 -5.20
C TYR A 206 16.43 10.42 -5.39
N TYR A 207 17.27 10.34 -6.42
CA TYR A 207 18.31 11.29 -6.80
C TYR A 207 18.13 11.77 -8.26
#